data_0a0c2eba5e6459a401ebf83b0bd3a6e5
#
_entry.id   0a0c2eba5e6459a401ebf83b0bd3a6e5
#
_cell.length_a   1.000
_cell.length_b   1.000
_cell.length_c   1.000
_cell.angle_alpha   90.00
_cell.angle_beta   90.00
_cell.angle_gamma   90.00
#
_symmetry.space_group_name_H-M   'P 1'
#
loop_
_entity.id
_entity.type
_entity.pdbx_description
1 polymer ?
#
loop_
_entity_poly.entity_id
_entity_poly.type
_entity_poly.pdbx_seq_one_letter_code
_entity_poly.pdbx_strand_id
1 'polypeptide(L)'
;MKEILTTKWKYGQKLLYLSVLVTFSMIAYYNISIGYVMSPDSFGYSRWADALIKLDFNLYKYHSQNTFWTPSYFYTTPVFIVALLKVIFGSAWQHAFLAFNLFLVLVSLVLFSKSLLLIGVRPFLISIAMALLTLSVDLLLWPRYMLSDMTFTFLVALASYIIIKGIAEDKFDYLSLISVLFITLVSRPSSIPILFAIFSFISISRFKIYTKPKLILLLIFSLSIVSPFIFAYLYNLIEVYLSDNTQGVHLLKHIAVGEVINDRPETWLPPPSSFSDVAYLYFVRIISFFTPYAAPFSTIHIILNSLQTLIILSSITIWSFLGGSRKLLDKTVLFILLLSFSVAAFHAFTIIDYDWRYRFPIILPLMMIFPISLEILSKKIISE
;
A
#
# COMPACT_ATOMS: atom_id res chain seq x y z
N MET A 1 -39.79 15.15 0.84
CA MET A 1 -38.53 14.83 0.16
C MET A 1 -37.31 14.86 1.09
N LYS A 2 -37.11 15.90 1.93
CA LYS A 2 -35.99 15.92 2.92
C LYS A 2 -36.04 14.75 3.91
N GLU A 3 -37.18 14.39 4.47
CA GLU A 3 -37.32 13.26 5.40
C GLU A 3 -36.98 11.90 4.78
N ILE A 4 -37.41 11.67 3.53
CA ILE A 4 -37.09 10.43 2.81
C ILE A 4 -35.59 10.32 2.55
N LEU A 5 -34.91 11.44 2.23
CA LEU A 5 -33.46 11.48 2.01
C LEU A 5 -32.68 11.24 3.32
N THR A 6 -33.13 11.84 4.43
CA THR A 6 -32.50 11.63 5.74
C THR A 6 -32.69 10.20 6.25
N THR A 7 -33.86 9.60 5.98
CA THR A 7 -34.14 8.20 6.35
C THR A 7 -33.29 7.23 5.52
N LYS A 8 -33.22 7.41 4.20
CA LYS A 8 -32.34 6.61 3.32
C LYS A 8 -30.86 6.72 3.71
N TRP A 9 -30.40 7.90 4.13
CA TRP A 9 -29.03 8.11 4.60
C TRP A 9 -28.76 7.36 5.91
N LYS A 10 -29.68 7.39 6.87
CA LYS A 10 -29.56 6.65 8.14
C LYS A 10 -29.51 5.13 7.92
N TYR A 11 -30.35 4.58 7.05
CA TYR A 11 -30.31 3.15 6.69
C TYR A 11 -29.00 2.80 6.00
N GLY A 12 -28.50 3.63 5.08
CA GLY A 12 -27.22 3.45 4.43
C GLY A 12 -26.04 3.42 5.41
N GLN A 13 -26.06 4.26 6.44
CA GLN A 13 -25.04 4.25 7.48
C GLN A 13 -25.06 2.98 8.34
N LYS A 14 -26.26 2.49 8.71
CA LYS A 14 -26.40 1.23 9.43
C LYS A 14 -25.87 0.05 8.61
N LEU A 15 -26.20 0.00 7.32
CA LEU A 15 -25.68 -1.00 6.41
C LEU A 15 -24.16 -0.94 6.31
N LEU A 16 -23.58 0.26 6.25
CA LEU A 16 -22.14 0.46 6.22
C LEU A 16 -21.46 -0.08 7.49
N TYR A 17 -21.97 0.25 8.68
CA TYR A 17 -21.42 -0.29 9.92
C TYR A 17 -21.51 -1.81 9.97
N LEU A 18 -22.64 -2.38 9.54
CA LEU A 18 -22.80 -3.82 9.44
C LEU A 18 -21.79 -4.43 8.45
N SER A 19 -21.59 -3.82 7.28
CA SER A 19 -20.64 -4.33 6.29
C SER A 19 -19.19 -4.28 6.78
N VAL A 20 -18.78 -3.22 7.49
CA VAL A 20 -17.45 -3.14 8.13
C VAL A 20 -17.30 -4.27 9.15
N LEU A 21 -18.31 -4.49 10.01
CA LEU A 21 -18.28 -5.55 11.02
C LEU A 21 -18.21 -6.94 10.37
N VAL A 22 -19.04 -7.21 9.36
CA VAL A 22 -19.04 -8.50 8.65
C VAL A 22 -17.71 -8.75 7.96
N THR A 23 -17.19 -7.75 7.21
CA THR A 23 -15.89 -7.86 6.55
C THR A 23 -14.77 -8.16 7.55
N PHE A 24 -14.73 -7.41 8.66
CA PHE A 24 -13.76 -7.65 9.72
C PHE A 24 -13.92 -9.05 10.33
N SER A 25 -15.14 -9.46 10.64
CA SER A 25 -15.42 -10.78 11.25
C SER A 25 -14.99 -11.93 10.35
N MET A 26 -15.17 -11.83 9.03
CA MET A 26 -14.71 -12.83 8.06
C MET A 26 -13.19 -12.90 8.02
N ILE A 27 -12.51 -11.76 7.95
CA ILE A 27 -11.04 -11.70 7.97
C ILE A 27 -10.50 -12.24 9.30
N ALA A 28 -11.08 -11.84 10.42
CA ALA A 28 -10.67 -12.28 11.75
C ALA A 28 -10.89 -13.79 11.93
N TYR A 29 -12.06 -14.29 11.56
CA TYR A 29 -12.37 -15.72 11.61
C TYR A 29 -11.37 -16.55 10.82
N TYR A 30 -11.08 -16.15 9.57
CA TYR A 30 -10.11 -16.83 8.72
C TYR A 30 -8.71 -16.87 9.38
N ASN A 31 -8.22 -15.72 9.85
CA ASN A 31 -6.89 -15.63 10.45
C ASN A 31 -6.77 -16.36 11.79
N ILE A 32 -7.80 -16.31 12.64
CA ILE A 32 -7.82 -17.01 13.92
C ILE A 32 -7.93 -18.53 13.71
N SER A 33 -8.74 -18.99 12.75
CA SER A 33 -8.93 -20.43 12.50
C SER A 33 -7.68 -21.13 11.97
N ILE A 34 -6.83 -20.40 11.21
CA ILE A 34 -5.57 -20.94 10.68
C ILE A 34 -4.40 -20.67 11.64
N GLY A 35 -4.49 -19.59 12.43
CA GLY A 35 -3.44 -19.17 13.36
C GLY A 35 -2.35 -18.30 12.71
N TYR A 36 -1.38 -17.89 13.55
CA TYR A 36 -0.27 -17.03 13.11
C TYR A 36 0.78 -17.82 12.31
N VAL A 37 1.56 -17.10 11.51
CA VAL A 37 2.66 -17.64 10.71
C VAL A 37 3.97 -16.95 11.09
N MET A 38 4.99 -17.77 11.37
CA MET A 38 6.37 -17.32 11.54
C MET A 38 7.14 -17.59 10.25
N SER A 39 7.51 -16.54 9.54
CA SER A 39 8.40 -16.57 8.38
C SER A 39 9.87 -16.38 8.81
N PRO A 40 10.85 -16.58 7.92
CA PRO A 40 12.26 -16.25 8.21
C PRO A 40 12.45 -14.83 8.74
N ASP A 41 11.77 -13.83 8.16
CA ASP A 41 11.81 -12.45 8.62
C ASP A 41 11.21 -12.29 10.02
N SER A 42 10.16 -13.06 10.35
CA SER A 42 9.54 -13.03 11.69
C SER A 42 10.52 -13.45 12.79
N PHE A 43 11.36 -14.44 12.51
CA PHE A 43 12.44 -14.82 13.42
C PHE A 43 13.49 -13.70 13.55
N GLY A 44 13.74 -12.95 12.50
CA GLY A 44 14.57 -11.75 12.52
C GLY A 44 14.00 -10.70 13.48
N TYR A 45 12.74 -10.30 13.30
CA TYR A 45 12.08 -9.35 14.21
C TYR A 45 12.05 -9.82 15.66
N SER A 46 11.83 -11.12 15.89
CA SER A 46 11.85 -11.70 17.22
C SER A 46 13.20 -11.55 17.90
N ARG A 47 14.32 -11.87 17.19
CA ARG A 47 15.69 -11.71 17.72
C ARG A 47 16.06 -10.26 17.97
N TRP A 48 15.65 -9.37 17.08
CA TRP A 48 15.90 -7.94 17.22
C TRP A 48 15.13 -7.35 18.40
N ALA A 49 13.91 -7.82 18.63
CA ALA A 49 13.13 -7.46 19.82
C ALA A 49 13.81 -7.93 21.12
N ASP A 50 14.37 -9.16 21.15
CA ASP A 50 15.12 -9.67 22.31
C ASP A 50 16.37 -8.83 22.58
N ALA A 51 17.07 -8.38 21.53
CA ALA A 51 18.22 -7.50 21.67
C ALA A 51 17.78 -6.12 22.24
N LEU A 52 16.66 -5.57 21.81
CA LEU A 52 16.12 -4.31 22.32
C LEU A 52 15.70 -4.40 23.79
N ILE A 53 15.06 -5.52 24.18
CA ILE A 53 14.69 -5.80 25.58
C ILE A 53 15.93 -5.88 26.47
N LYS A 54 16.97 -6.58 26.04
CA LYS A 54 18.25 -6.70 26.77
C LYS A 54 18.96 -5.35 26.98
N LEU A 55 18.65 -4.37 26.17
CA LEU A 55 19.16 -2.99 26.26
C LEU A 55 18.17 -2.04 26.95
N ASP A 56 17.22 -2.55 27.70
CA ASP A 56 16.20 -1.78 28.44
C ASP A 56 15.50 -0.74 27.56
N PHE A 57 15.16 -1.12 26.31
CA PHE A 57 14.55 -0.27 25.30
C PHE A 57 15.38 0.98 24.92
N ASN A 58 16.69 0.96 25.15
CA ASN A 58 17.57 2.03 24.73
C ASN A 58 17.83 1.97 23.22
N LEU A 59 17.02 2.71 22.45
CA LEU A 59 17.10 2.75 20.98
C LEU A 59 18.45 3.23 20.47
N TYR A 60 19.11 4.17 21.14
CA TYR A 60 20.42 4.64 20.72
C TYR A 60 21.47 3.52 20.76
N LYS A 61 21.56 2.79 21.89
CA LYS A 61 22.46 1.63 22.01
C LYS A 61 22.07 0.54 21.02
N TYR A 62 20.76 0.28 20.85
CA TYR A 62 20.27 -0.71 19.91
C TYR A 62 20.75 -0.42 18.49
N HIS A 63 20.58 0.81 17.98
CA HIS A 63 21.00 1.17 16.62
C HIS A 63 22.52 1.22 16.45
N SER A 64 23.27 1.61 17.48
CA SER A 64 24.73 1.67 17.42
C SER A 64 25.40 0.28 17.42
N GLN A 65 24.75 -0.73 17.99
CA GLN A 65 25.30 -2.07 18.11
C GLN A 65 24.84 -3.03 17.00
N ASN A 66 23.78 -2.71 16.28
CA ASN A 66 23.23 -3.59 15.26
C ASN A 66 23.67 -3.18 13.86
N THR A 67 24.49 -4.04 13.25
CA THR A 67 24.86 -3.94 11.84
C THR A 67 23.95 -4.81 11.01
N PHE A 68 22.88 -4.22 10.43
CA PHE A 68 21.98 -4.90 9.52
C PHE A 68 22.33 -4.59 8.07
N TRP A 69 21.87 -5.45 7.16
CA TRP A 69 21.94 -5.23 5.73
C TRP A 69 21.21 -3.94 5.32
N THR A 70 20.06 -3.67 5.96
CA THR A 70 19.33 -2.40 5.86
C THR A 70 19.50 -1.64 7.16
N PRO A 71 19.61 -0.30 7.13
CA PRO A 71 19.73 0.49 8.35
C PRO A 71 18.64 0.14 9.36
N SER A 72 19.04 -0.21 10.58
CA SER A 72 18.14 -0.74 11.63
C SER A 72 17.00 0.20 12.01
N TYR A 73 17.16 1.51 11.80
CA TYR A 73 16.12 2.49 12.09
C TYR A 73 14.84 2.31 11.26
N PHE A 74 14.93 1.76 10.04
CA PHE A 74 13.76 1.46 9.23
C PHE A 74 12.86 0.36 9.82
N TYR A 75 13.34 -0.41 10.78
CA TYR A 75 12.58 -1.47 11.42
C TYR A 75 12.29 -1.20 12.90
N THR A 76 12.50 0.04 13.36
CA THR A 76 12.31 0.42 14.77
C THR A 76 10.88 0.15 15.24
N THR A 77 9.87 0.57 14.47
CA THR A 77 8.46 0.39 14.87
C THR A 77 8.06 -1.08 15.04
N PRO A 78 8.24 -1.99 14.05
CA PRO A 78 7.84 -3.38 14.22
C PRO A 78 8.65 -4.09 15.31
N VAL A 79 9.94 -3.82 15.42
CA VAL A 79 10.78 -4.40 16.50
C VAL A 79 10.32 -3.94 17.87
N PHE A 80 9.99 -2.66 18.02
CA PHE A 80 9.48 -2.10 19.28
C PHE A 80 8.13 -2.72 19.68
N ILE A 81 7.21 -2.89 18.70
CA ILE A 81 5.91 -3.54 18.93
C ILE A 81 6.13 -4.98 19.41
N VAL A 82 6.97 -5.77 18.72
CA VAL A 82 7.27 -7.15 19.11
C VAL A 82 7.90 -7.20 20.51
N ALA A 83 8.84 -6.29 20.83
CA ALA A 83 9.47 -6.22 22.15
C ALA A 83 8.45 -5.93 23.26
N LEU A 84 7.56 -4.96 23.04
CA LEU A 84 6.48 -4.66 24.01
C LEU A 84 5.56 -5.87 24.23
N LEU A 85 5.13 -6.52 23.14
CA LEU A 85 4.26 -7.69 23.24
C LEU A 85 4.94 -8.85 23.95
N LYS A 86 6.23 -9.07 23.75
CA LYS A 86 7.01 -10.08 24.49
C LYS A 86 7.07 -9.77 25.99
N VAL A 87 7.30 -8.51 26.36
CA VAL A 87 7.34 -8.10 27.78
C VAL A 87 5.99 -8.25 28.47
N ILE A 88 4.90 -7.86 27.77
CA ILE A 88 3.56 -7.85 28.35
C ILE A 88 2.94 -9.26 28.38
N PHE A 89 3.10 -10.05 27.33
CA PHE A 89 2.40 -11.32 27.14
C PHE A 89 3.30 -12.56 27.25
N GLY A 90 4.61 -12.39 27.46
CA GLY A 90 5.54 -13.50 27.63
C GLY A 90 5.49 -14.50 26.46
N SER A 91 5.29 -15.77 26.74
CA SER A 91 5.20 -16.84 25.73
C SER A 91 3.99 -16.73 24.78
N ALA A 92 2.97 -15.94 25.12
CA ALA A 92 1.77 -15.75 24.28
C ALA A 92 1.89 -14.56 23.30
N TRP A 93 3.07 -13.96 23.18
CA TRP A 93 3.27 -12.76 22.36
C TRP A 93 2.85 -12.92 20.89
N GLN A 94 2.96 -14.11 20.30
CA GLN A 94 2.56 -14.35 18.91
C GLN A 94 1.04 -14.21 18.75
N HIS A 95 0.26 -14.74 19.69
CA HIS A 95 -1.19 -14.58 19.69
C HIS A 95 -1.59 -13.12 19.92
N ALA A 96 -0.88 -12.42 20.80
CA ALA A 96 -1.07 -10.99 21.02
C ALA A 96 -0.74 -10.17 19.78
N PHE A 97 0.31 -10.54 19.02
CA PHE A 97 0.66 -9.89 17.77
C PHE A 97 -0.43 -10.11 16.69
N LEU A 98 -0.97 -11.34 16.56
CA LEU A 98 -2.10 -11.62 15.67
C LEU A 98 -3.31 -10.75 16.05
N ALA A 99 -3.67 -10.68 17.32
CA ALA A 99 -4.77 -9.84 17.82
C ALA A 99 -4.52 -8.36 17.51
N PHE A 100 -3.29 -7.88 17.69
CA PHE A 100 -2.88 -6.53 17.33
C PHE A 100 -3.03 -6.26 15.82
N ASN A 101 -2.56 -7.17 14.95
CA ASN A 101 -2.74 -7.04 13.51
C ASN A 101 -4.22 -7.00 13.11
N LEU A 102 -5.07 -7.85 13.71
CA LEU A 102 -6.51 -7.83 13.48
C LEU A 102 -7.15 -6.50 13.93
N PHE A 103 -6.72 -5.95 15.07
CA PHE A 103 -7.13 -4.61 15.48
C PHE A 103 -6.76 -3.55 14.43
N LEU A 104 -5.54 -3.61 13.86
CA LEU A 104 -5.11 -2.71 12.79
C LEU A 104 -5.93 -2.89 11.50
N VAL A 105 -6.35 -4.13 11.16
CA VAL A 105 -7.31 -4.38 10.07
C VAL A 105 -8.61 -3.64 10.32
N LEU A 106 -9.22 -3.81 11.50
CA LEU A 106 -10.48 -3.13 11.84
C LEU A 106 -10.37 -1.62 11.70
N VAL A 107 -9.32 -1.02 12.28
CA VAL A 107 -9.11 0.42 12.19
C VAL A 107 -8.89 0.86 10.74
N SER A 108 -8.15 0.09 9.94
CA SER A 108 -7.94 0.39 8.51
C SER A 108 -9.24 0.36 7.70
N LEU A 109 -10.15 -0.60 7.95
CA LEU A 109 -11.47 -0.64 7.32
C LEU A 109 -12.35 0.57 7.74
N VAL A 110 -12.26 0.98 9.00
CA VAL A 110 -12.94 2.20 9.49
C VAL A 110 -12.38 3.44 8.80
N LEU A 111 -11.05 3.57 8.67
CA LEU A 111 -10.40 4.69 7.99
C LEU A 111 -10.78 4.73 6.50
N PHE A 112 -10.80 3.58 5.82
CA PHE A 112 -11.28 3.44 4.45
C PHE A 112 -12.70 4.00 4.31
N SER A 113 -13.63 3.54 5.16
CA SER A 113 -15.02 4.00 5.16
C SER A 113 -15.15 5.49 5.41
N LYS A 114 -14.45 6.02 6.43
CA LYS A 114 -14.46 7.43 6.78
C LYS A 114 -13.90 8.30 5.66
N SER A 115 -12.81 7.86 5.00
CA SER A 115 -12.23 8.57 3.86
C SER A 115 -13.25 8.77 2.73
N LEU A 116 -13.98 7.72 2.39
CA LEU A 116 -14.98 7.76 1.32
C LEU A 116 -16.21 8.60 1.70
N LEU A 117 -16.66 8.54 2.96
CA LEU A 117 -17.74 9.39 3.45
C LEU A 117 -17.38 10.88 3.39
N LEU A 118 -16.14 11.25 3.78
CA LEU A 118 -15.65 12.63 3.74
C LEU A 118 -15.72 13.26 2.35
N ILE A 119 -15.47 12.49 1.31
CA ILE A 119 -15.53 12.97 -0.09
C ILE A 119 -16.92 12.81 -0.72
N GLY A 120 -17.91 12.42 0.06
CA GLY A 120 -19.32 12.39 -0.33
C GLY A 120 -19.73 11.15 -1.14
N VAL A 121 -19.02 10.02 -1.01
CA VAL A 121 -19.46 8.74 -1.54
C VAL A 121 -20.61 8.18 -0.71
N ARG A 122 -21.65 7.66 -1.34
CA ARG A 122 -22.84 7.14 -0.66
C ARG A 122 -22.49 5.89 0.17
N PRO A 123 -23.03 5.76 1.40
CA PRO A 123 -22.76 4.62 2.28
C PRO A 123 -23.02 3.25 1.63
N PHE A 124 -24.03 3.13 0.80
CA PHE A 124 -24.35 1.89 0.07
C PHE A 124 -23.21 1.43 -0.86
N LEU A 125 -22.59 2.36 -1.60
CA LEU A 125 -21.47 2.05 -2.50
C LEU A 125 -20.21 1.65 -1.72
N ILE A 126 -20.02 2.26 -0.54
CA ILE A 126 -18.94 1.88 0.37
C ILE A 126 -19.19 0.47 0.92
N SER A 127 -20.44 0.11 1.23
CA SER A 127 -20.80 -1.24 1.68
C SER A 127 -20.50 -2.30 0.62
N ILE A 128 -20.73 -2.01 -0.67
CA ILE A 128 -20.35 -2.90 -1.77
C ILE A 128 -18.83 -3.08 -1.82
N ALA A 129 -18.07 -1.98 -1.69
CA ALA A 129 -16.61 -2.06 -1.65
C ALA A 129 -16.11 -2.88 -0.46
N MET A 130 -16.75 -2.76 0.73
CA MET A 130 -16.46 -3.59 1.89
C MET A 130 -16.69 -5.08 1.61
N ALA A 131 -17.82 -5.44 0.97
CA ALA A 131 -18.08 -6.82 0.58
C ALA A 131 -17.00 -7.36 -0.37
N LEU A 132 -16.52 -6.54 -1.32
CA LEU A 132 -15.43 -6.94 -2.21
C LEU A 132 -14.07 -7.07 -1.48
N LEU A 133 -13.83 -6.29 -0.43
CA LEU A 133 -12.62 -6.42 0.38
C LEU A 133 -12.56 -7.75 1.15
N THR A 134 -13.69 -8.43 1.42
CA THR A 134 -13.69 -9.79 1.99
C THR A 134 -13.03 -10.82 1.07
N LEU A 135 -12.97 -10.53 -0.23
CA LEU A 135 -12.34 -11.38 -1.25
C LEU A 135 -10.89 -11.00 -1.53
N SER A 136 -10.37 -9.95 -0.88
CA SER A 136 -8.97 -9.55 -1.06
C SER A 136 -8.04 -10.56 -0.39
N VAL A 137 -7.28 -11.27 -1.22
CA VAL A 137 -6.29 -12.25 -0.76
C VAL A 137 -5.28 -11.61 0.17
N ASP A 138 -4.85 -10.39 -0.14
CA ASP A 138 -3.89 -9.65 0.68
C ASP A 138 -4.41 -9.41 2.11
N LEU A 139 -5.68 -8.96 2.25
CA LEU A 139 -6.31 -8.75 3.56
C LEU A 139 -6.62 -10.05 4.30
N LEU A 140 -6.80 -11.15 3.57
CA LEU A 140 -7.02 -12.46 4.18
C LEU A 140 -5.73 -13.09 4.69
N LEU A 141 -4.60 -12.88 4.00
CA LEU A 141 -3.35 -13.61 4.29
C LEU A 141 -2.42 -12.86 5.24
N TRP A 142 -2.11 -11.58 4.96
CA TRP A 142 -1.03 -10.85 5.61
C TRP A 142 -1.23 -10.56 7.10
N PRO A 143 -2.46 -10.39 7.64
CA PRO A 143 -2.60 -10.13 9.08
C PRO A 143 -2.07 -11.23 10.00
N ARG A 144 -2.04 -12.49 9.57
CA ARG A 144 -1.53 -13.61 10.38
C ARG A 144 -0.01 -13.73 10.41
N TYR A 145 0.71 -13.06 9.50
CA TYR A 145 2.16 -13.09 9.48
C TYR A 145 2.75 -12.15 10.54
N MET A 146 3.75 -12.64 11.27
CA MET A 146 4.48 -11.86 12.28
C MET A 146 5.49 -10.93 11.60
N LEU A 147 4.97 -9.99 10.79
CA LEU A 147 5.74 -9.09 9.94
C LEU A 147 5.31 -7.63 10.13
N SER A 148 6.09 -6.70 9.56
CA SER A 148 5.75 -5.27 9.56
C SER A 148 4.60 -4.88 8.62
N ASP A 149 4.16 -5.80 7.76
CA ASP A 149 3.27 -5.51 6.63
C ASP A 149 1.92 -4.93 7.06
N MET A 150 1.27 -5.51 8.09
CA MET A 150 -0.02 -4.99 8.56
C MET A 150 0.11 -3.63 9.25
N THR A 151 1.14 -3.44 10.08
CA THR A 151 1.45 -2.14 10.71
C THR A 151 1.70 -1.08 9.63
N PHE A 152 2.48 -1.40 8.62
CA PHE A 152 2.78 -0.50 7.52
C PHE A 152 1.52 -0.18 6.68
N THR A 153 0.69 -1.17 6.37
CA THR A 153 -0.60 -0.97 5.67
C THR A 153 -1.53 -0.06 6.45
N PHE A 154 -1.63 -0.23 7.77
CA PHE A 154 -2.40 0.67 8.63
C PHE A 154 -1.87 2.11 8.58
N LEU A 155 -0.55 2.30 8.65
CA LEU A 155 0.06 3.64 8.58
C LEU A 155 -0.19 4.32 7.23
N VAL A 156 -0.14 3.56 6.13
CA VAL A 156 -0.50 4.07 4.80
C VAL A 156 -1.99 4.43 4.72
N ALA A 157 -2.87 3.61 5.29
CA ALA A 157 -4.30 3.90 5.36
C ALA A 157 -4.57 5.17 6.22
N LEU A 158 -3.87 5.34 7.33
CA LEU A 158 -3.97 6.51 8.19
C LEU A 158 -3.45 7.78 7.51
N ALA A 159 -2.29 7.72 6.85
CA ALA A 159 -1.75 8.82 6.06
C ALA A 159 -2.72 9.20 4.92
N SER A 160 -3.28 8.20 4.23
CA SER A 160 -4.28 8.42 3.18
C SER A 160 -5.53 9.10 3.72
N TYR A 161 -6.03 8.68 4.88
CA TYR A 161 -7.16 9.32 5.55
C TYR A 161 -6.88 10.80 5.88
N ILE A 162 -5.69 11.12 6.43
CA ILE A 162 -5.31 12.50 6.76
C ILE A 162 -5.24 13.37 5.49
N ILE A 163 -4.68 12.84 4.40
CA ILE A 163 -4.63 13.54 3.11
C ILE A 163 -6.06 13.77 2.56
N ILE A 164 -6.89 12.73 2.54
CA ILE A 164 -8.28 12.82 2.04
C ILE A 164 -9.10 13.79 2.91
N LYS A 165 -8.91 13.76 4.22
CA LYS A 165 -9.52 14.74 5.12
C LYS A 165 -9.08 16.16 4.78
N GLY A 166 -7.78 16.37 4.57
CA GLY A 166 -7.23 17.67 4.14
C GLY A 166 -7.79 18.15 2.79
N ILE A 167 -8.02 17.22 1.84
CA ILE A 167 -8.69 17.52 0.56
C ILE A 167 -10.14 17.94 0.80
N ALA A 168 -10.88 17.23 1.66
CA ALA A 168 -12.30 17.48 1.94
C ALA A 168 -12.53 18.79 2.70
N GLU A 169 -11.66 19.12 3.65
CA GLU A 169 -11.74 20.31 4.51
C GLU A 169 -10.98 21.52 3.90
N ASP A 170 -10.29 21.34 2.78
CA ASP A 170 -9.37 22.31 2.16
C ASP A 170 -8.30 22.85 3.12
N LYS A 171 -7.94 22.02 4.12
CA LYS A 171 -6.97 22.33 5.19
C LYS A 171 -6.25 21.07 5.63
N PHE A 172 -4.92 21.05 5.49
CA PHE A 172 -4.09 19.94 5.94
C PHE A 172 -3.68 20.06 7.41
N ASP A 173 -3.84 18.97 8.16
CA ASP A 173 -3.27 18.79 9.49
C ASP A 173 -1.82 18.29 9.34
N TYR A 174 -0.90 19.23 9.16
CA TYR A 174 0.51 18.92 8.95
C TYR A 174 1.16 18.23 10.15
N LEU A 175 0.75 18.54 11.38
CA LEU A 175 1.34 17.92 12.57
C LEU A 175 1.02 16.43 12.61
N SER A 176 -0.26 16.06 12.46
CA SER A 176 -0.67 14.65 12.39
C SER A 176 -0.02 13.94 11.20
N LEU A 177 0.05 14.60 10.05
CA LEU A 177 0.66 14.02 8.85
C LEU A 177 2.15 13.72 9.05
N ILE A 178 2.93 14.71 9.54
CA ILE A 178 4.37 14.55 9.80
C ILE A 178 4.61 13.44 10.84
N SER A 179 3.81 13.40 11.91
CA SER A 179 3.93 12.35 12.94
C SER A 179 3.70 10.95 12.35
N VAL A 180 2.64 10.77 11.53
CA VAL A 180 2.36 9.49 10.88
C VAL A 180 3.46 9.14 9.88
N LEU A 181 3.93 10.08 9.07
CA LEU A 181 5.00 9.85 8.11
C LEU A 181 6.33 9.50 8.79
N PHE A 182 6.64 10.10 9.93
CA PHE A 182 7.81 9.74 10.73
C PHE A 182 7.73 8.28 11.21
N ILE A 183 6.60 7.87 11.81
CA ILE A 183 6.40 6.49 12.24
C ILE A 183 6.45 5.54 11.05
N THR A 184 5.89 5.95 9.90
CA THR A 184 5.94 5.16 8.65
C THR A 184 7.38 4.98 8.18
N LEU A 185 8.19 6.03 8.22
CA LEU A 185 9.61 6.00 7.83
C LEU A 185 10.42 4.99 8.65
N VAL A 186 10.20 4.95 9.96
CA VAL A 186 10.90 4.00 10.86
C VAL A 186 10.20 2.63 10.98
N SER A 187 9.25 2.35 10.08
CA SER A 187 8.54 1.07 10.03
C SER A 187 9.03 0.15 8.91
N ARG A 188 9.49 0.72 7.78
CA ARG A 188 9.92 -0.06 6.61
C ARG A 188 10.63 0.84 5.58
N PRO A 189 11.66 0.34 4.83
CA PRO A 189 12.29 1.10 3.73
C PRO A 189 11.30 1.53 2.64
N SER A 190 10.27 0.73 2.38
CA SER A 190 9.17 1.05 1.43
C SER A 190 8.34 2.28 1.81
N SER A 191 8.65 2.96 2.92
CA SER A 191 8.06 4.24 3.30
C SER A 191 8.50 5.39 2.40
N ILE A 192 9.70 5.31 1.83
CA ILE A 192 10.27 6.37 0.97
C ILE A 192 9.33 6.76 -0.17
N PRO A 193 8.80 5.82 -0.98
CA PRO A 193 7.84 6.16 -2.04
C PRO A 193 6.52 6.74 -1.51
N ILE A 194 6.09 6.38 -0.30
CA ILE A 194 4.89 6.96 0.32
C ILE A 194 5.10 8.46 0.59
N LEU A 195 6.25 8.81 1.20
CA LEU A 195 6.61 10.20 1.43
C LEU A 195 6.68 10.97 0.11
N PHE A 196 7.36 10.41 -0.90
CA PHE A 196 7.48 11.02 -2.22
C PHE A 196 6.11 11.27 -2.87
N ALA A 197 5.20 10.29 -2.83
CA ALA A 197 3.85 10.42 -3.36
C ALA A 197 3.07 11.55 -2.68
N ILE A 198 3.13 11.64 -1.35
CA ILE A 198 2.43 12.66 -0.57
C ILE A 198 2.97 14.06 -0.87
N PHE A 199 4.29 14.24 -0.87
CA PHE A 199 4.90 15.53 -1.23
C PHE A 199 4.59 15.94 -2.66
N SER A 200 4.68 15.01 -3.61
CA SER A 200 4.32 15.24 -5.01
C SER A 200 2.85 15.64 -5.16
N PHE A 201 1.95 14.95 -4.45
CA PHE A 201 0.52 15.28 -4.47
C PHE A 201 0.24 16.68 -3.94
N ILE A 202 0.79 17.03 -2.78
CA ILE A 202 0.63 18.37 -2.18
C ILE A 202 1.12 19.45 -3.15
N SER A 203 2.26 19.22 -3.81
CA SER A 203 2.83 20.13 -4.79
C SER A 203 1.95 20.27 -6.04
N ILE A 204 1.56 19.15 -6.66
CA ILE A 204 0.77 19.13 -7.92
C ILE A 204 -0.66 19.62 -7.70
N SER A 205 -1.23 19.45 -6.50
CA SER A 205 -2.60 19.86 -6.21
C SER A 205 -2.84 21.37 -6.44
N ARG A 206 -1.79 22.18 -6.37
CA ARG A 206 -1.82 23.62 -6.67
C ARG A 206 -2.11 23.93 -8.16
N PHE A 207 -1.71 23.04 -9.08
CA PHE A 207 -1.86 23.24 -10.54
C PHE A 207 -3.23 22.85 -11.09
N LYS A 208 -4.20 22.44 -10.26
CA LYS A 208 -5.55 22.03 -10.67
C LYS A 208 -5.59 20.90 -11.72
N ILE A 209 -4.52 20.12 -11.87
CA ILE A 209 -4.44 18.97 -12.80
C ILE A 209 -5.54 17.95 -12.52
N TYR A 210 -5.92 17.81 -11.24
CA TYR A 210 -6.96 16.89 -10.78
C TYR A 210 -8.34 17.08 -11.43
N THR A 211 -8.61 18.22 -12.09
CA THR A 211 -9.87 18.45 -12.80
C THR A 211 -9.89 17.85 -14.21
N LYS A 212 -8.78 17.28 -14.66
CA LYS A 212 -8.61 16.73 -16.01
C LYS A 212 -8.13 15.27 -15.92
N PRO A 213 -9.05 14.27 -15.79
CA PRO A 213 -8.68 12.85 -15.60
C PRO A 213 -7.75 12.32 -16.68
N LYS A 214 -8.01 12.67 -17.95
CA LYS A 214 -7.14 12.26 -19.06
C LYS A 214 -5.72 12.82 -18.94
N LEU A 215 -5.57 14.04 -18.39
CA LEU A 215 -4.27 14.65 -18.15
C LEU A 215 -3.54 13.94 -16.98
N ILE A 216 -4.28 13.51 -15.96
CA ILE A 216 -3.71 12.69 -14.86
C ILE A 216 -3.20 11.37 -15.40
N LEU A 217 -4.00 10.66 -16.19
CA LEU A 217 -3.57 9.39 -16.81
C LEU A 217 -2.37 9.60 -17.73
N LEU A 218 -2.38 10.68 -18.54
CA LEU A 218 -1.25 11.03 -19.38
C LEU A 218 0.01 11.30 -18.53
N LEU A 219 -0.11 12.01 -17.41
CA LEU A 219 1.00 12.25 -16.48
C LEU A 219 1.55 10.94 -15.92
N ILE A 220 0.70 10.05 -15.41
CA ILE A 220 1.13 8.75 -14.88
C ILE A 220 1.77 7.90 -15.97
N PHE A 221 1.18 7.87 -17.16
CA PHE A 221 1.74 7.17 -18.33
C PHE A 221 3.11 7.74 -18.73
N SER A 222 3.23 9.08 -18.82
CA SER A 222 4.51 9.73 -19.11
C SER A 222 5.57 9.41 -18.06
N LEU A 223 5.21 9.42 -16.77
CA LEU A 223 6.11 9.02 -15.69
C LEU A 223 6.52 7.54 -15.82
N SER A 224 5.60 6.67 -16.22
CA SER A 224 5.90 5.25 -16.45
C SER A 224 6.85 5.03 -17.62
N ILE A 225 6.83 5.88 -18.64
CA ILE A 225 7.77 5.83 -19.78
C ILE A 225 9.10 6.49 -19.41
N VAL A 226 9.09 7.65 -18.73
CA VAL A 226 10.30 8.43 -18.46
C VAL A 226 11.12 7.85 -17.30
N SER A 227 10.45 7.31 -16.26
CA SER A 227 11.14 6.75 -15.10
C SER A 227 12.14 5.62 -15.43
N PRO A 228 11.89 4.71 -16.40
CA PRO A 228 12.89 3.72 -16.82
C PRO A 228 14.19 4.34 -17.33
N PHE A 229 14.12 5.43 -18.08
CA PHE A 229 15.32 6.11 -18.61
C PHE A 229 16.06 6.87 -17.50
N ILE A 230 15.32 7.51 -16.59
CA ILE A 230 15.92 8.13 -15.39
C ILE A 230 16.60 7.06 -14.55
N PHE A 231 15.95 5.90 -14.36
CA PHE A 231 16.52 4.79 -13.62
C PHE A 231 17.81 4.28 -14.27
N ALA A 232 17.81 4.01 -15.57
CA ALA A 232 18.98 3.51 -16.28
C ALA A 232 20.14 4.53 -16.24
N TYR A 233 19.84 5.82 -16.33
CA TYR A 233 20.84 6.88 -16.18
C TYR A 233 21.42 6.90 -14.75
N LEU A 234 20.57 6.87 -13.73
CA LEU A 234 21.01 6.83 -12.33
C LEU A 234 21.80 5.55 -12.02
N TYR A 235 21.37 4.41 -12.55
CA TYR A 235 22.09 3.15 -12.40
C TYR A 235 23.54 3.26 -12.88
N ASN A 236 23.76 3.78 -14.09
CA ASN A 236 25.10 3.97 -14.62
C ASN A 236 25.96 4.97 -13.79
N LEU A 237 25.33 6.02 -13.20
CA LEU A 237 26.04 7.00 -12.38
C LEU A 237 26.45 6.46 -11.00
N ILE A 238 25.59 5.62 -10.40
CA ILE A 238 25.73 5.18 -9.01
C ILE A 238 26.29 3.76 -8.88
N GLU A 239 26.48 3.05 -10.00
CA GLU A 239 27.01 1.69 -10.02
C GLU A 239 28.32 1.58 -9.25
N VAL A 240 29.25 2.52 -9.47
CA VAL A 240 30.54 2.59 -8.76
C VAL A 240 30.36 2.77 -7.26
N TYR A 241 29.42 3.63 -6.84
CA TYR A 241 29.12 3.85 -5.43
C TYR A 241 28.38 2.69 -4.77
N LEU A 242 27.53 2.00 -5.54
CA LEU A 242 26.80 0.85 -5.04
C LEU A 242 27.69 -0.39 -4.91
N SER A 243 28.74 -0.52 -5.73
CA SER A 243 29.67 -1.64 -5.68
C SER A 243 30.48 -1.72 -4.38
N ASP A 244 30.65 -0.58 -3.69
CA ASP A 244 31.37 -0.50 -2.42
C ASP A 244 30.48 -0.81 -1.19
N ASN A 245 29.14 -0.97 -1.40
CA ASN A 245 28.18 -1.20 -0.33
C ASN A 245 27.53 -2.57 -0.50
N THR A 246 27.49 -3.37 0.57
CA THR A 246 26.90 -4.73 0.55
C THR A 246 25.45 -4.77 0.07
N GLN A 247 24.65 -3.74 0.39
CA GLN A 247 23.26 -3.61 -0.09
C GLN A 247 23.20 -3.21 -1.57
N GLY A 248 24.09 -2.30 -1.98
CA GLY A 248 24.25 -1.91 -3.37
C GLY A 248 24.66 -3.09 -4.24
N VAL A 249 25.62 -3.89 -3.81
CA VAL A 249 26.04 -5.12 -4.48
C VAL A 249 24.87 -6.09 -4.66
N HIS A 250 24.02 -6.26 -3.64
CA HIS A 250 22.85 -7.13 -3.74
C HIS A 250 21.85 -6.61 -4.79
N LEU A 251 21.55 -5.32 -4.77
CA LEU A 251 20.68 -4.68 -5.75
C LEU A 251 21.24 -4.79 -7.18
N LEU A 252 22.52 -4.49 -7.38
CA LEU A 252 23.20 -4.60 -8.66
C LEU A 252 23.17 -6.03 -9.20
N LYS A 253 23.34 -7.04 -8.33
CA LYS A 253 23.25 -8.45 -8.71
C LYS A 253 21.90 -8.83 -9.31
N HIS A 254 20.79 -8.38 -8.71
CA HIS A 254 19.45 -8.63 -9.24
C HIS A 254 19.22 -7.96 -10.60
N ILE A 255 19.81 -6.79 -10.82
CA ILE A 255 19.73 -6.10 -12.11
C ILE A 255 20.61 -6.82 -13.14
N ALA A 256 21.86 -7.16 -12.77
CA ALA A 256 22.83 -7.77 -13.64
C ALA A 256 22.39 -9.15 -14.20
N VAL A 257 21.56 -9.89 -13.46
CA VAL A 257 21.00 -11.17 -13.93
C VAL A 257 19.67 -11.03 -14.68
N GLY A 258 19.16 -9.81 -14.87
CA GLY A 258 17.89 -9.56 -15.55
C GLY A 258 16.67 -9.99 -14.74
N GLU A 259 16.75 -10.03 -13.41
CA GLU A 259 15.68 -10.49 -12.53
C GLU A 259 14.48 -9.55 -12.57
N VAL A 260 13.29 -10.07 -12.91
CA VAL A 260 12.03 -9.32 -12.91
C VAL A 260 11.31 -9.53 -11.58
N ILE A 261 10.97 -10.77 -11.26
CA ILE A 261 10.34 -11.15 -9.99
C ILE A 261 11.31 -12.03 -9.22
N ASN A 262 11.48 -11.72 -7.92
CA ASN A 262 12.38 -12.43 -7.03
C ASN A 262 12.03 -13.92 -6.97
N ASP A 263 13.05 -14.77 -7.02
CA ASP A 263 12.93 -16.23 -6.98
C ASP A 263 11.99 -16.82 -8.05
N ARG A 264 11.84 -16.13 -9.21
CA ARG A 264 11.03 -16.57 -10.36
C ARG A 264 11.83 -16.50 -11.66
N PRO A 265 12.79 -17.42 -11.87
CA PRO A 265 13.66 -17.40 -13.05
C PRO A 265 12.91 -17.41 -14.38
N GLU A 266 11.71 -18.00 -14.42
CA GLU A 266 10.84 -18.02 -15.59
C GLU A 266 10.35 -16.64 -16.04
N THR A 267 10.46 -15.63 -15.17
CA THR A 267 10.08 -14.24 -15.48
C THR A 267 11.29 -13.38 -15.87
N TRP A 268 12.51 -13.88 -15.71
CA TRP A 268 13.71 -13.08 -15.89
C TRP A 268 13.96 -12.78 -17.38
N LEU A 269 14.47 -11.59 -17.61
CA LEU A 269 14.93 -11.16 -18.93
C LEU A 269 16.39 -11.57 -19.12
N PRO A 270 16.91 -11.59 -20.35
CA PRO A 270 18.34 -11.69 -20.58
C PRO A 270 19.10 -10.62 -19.78
N PRO A 271 20.31 -10.93 -19.27
CA PRO A 271 21.15 -9.95 -18.57
C PRO A 271 21.26 -8.64 -19.37
N PRO A 272 20.97 -7.47 -18.77
CA PRO A 272 21.07 -6.20 -19.47
C PRO A 272 22.51 -5.94 -19.95
N SER A 273 22.67 -5.63 -21.24
CA SER A 273 23.96 -5.32 -21.88
C SER A 273 24.05 -3.85 -22.32
N SER A 274 22.95 -3.14 -22.29
CA SER A 274 22.84 -1.75 -22.73
C SER A 274 21.94 -0.92 -21.81
N PHE A 275 22.02 0.41 -21.95
CA PHE A 275 21.13 1.34 -21.30
C PHE A 275 19.65 1.04 -21.59
N SER A 276 19.33 0.68 -22.82
CA SER A 276 17.95 0.33 -23.22
C SER A 276 17.46 -0.94 -22.54
N ASP A 277 18.34 -1.92 -22.32
CA ASP A 277 17.97 -3.16 -21.63
C ASP A 277 17.65 -2.92 -20.16
N VAL A 278 18.44 -2.07 -19.49
CA VAL A 278 18.17 -1.66 -18.10
C VAL A 278 16.84 -0.90 -18.00
N ALA A 279 16.58 0.02 -18.93
CA ALA A 279 15.30 0.74 -18.97
C ALA A 279 14.12 -0.20 -19.24
N TYR A 280 14.28 -1.17 -20.14
CA TYR A 280 13.28 -2.18 -20.45
C TYR A 280 13.01 -3.10 -19.25
N LEU A 281 14.05 -3.59 -18.58
CA LEU A 281 13.92 -4.38 -17.35
C LEU A 281 13.09 -3.64 -16.28
N TYR A 282 13.41 -2.37 -16.05
CA TYR A 282 12.67 -1.55 -15.09
C TYR A 282 11.20 -1.37 -15.48
N PHE A 283 10.91 -1.13 -16.76
CA PHE A 283 9.55 -1.01 -17.28
C PHE A 283 8.75 -2.30 -17.07
N VAL A 284 9.35 -3.45 -17.40
CA VAL A 284 8.73 -4.76 -17.18
C VAL A 284 8.46 -5.00 -15.69
N ARG A 285 9.37 -4.59 -14.81
CA ARG A 285 9.17 -4.66 -13.36
C ARG A 285 7.97 -3.82 -12.89
N ILE A 286 7.78 -2.58 -13.40
CA ILE A 286 6.59 -1.77 -13.06
C ILE A 286 5.30 -2.51 -13.43
N ILE A 287 5.24 -3.11 -14.62
CA ILE A 287 4.06 -3.87 -15.06
C ILE A 287 3.87 -5.10 -14.17
N SER A 288 4.95 -5.83 -13.90
CA SER A 288 4.93 -7.04 -13.08
C SER A 288 4.49 -6.79 -11.65
N PHE A 289 4.72 -5.60 -11.09
CA PHE A 289 4.22 -5.21 -9.78
C PHE A 289 2.69 -5.28 -9.66
N PHE A 290 1.96 -5.03 -10.75
CA PHE A 290 0.50 -5.07 -10.79
C PHE A 290 -0.08 -6.38 -11.33
N THR A 291 0.76 -7.35 -11.72
CA THR A 291 0.26 -8.61 -12.26
C THR A 291 -0.53 -9.38 -11.19
N PRO A 292 -1.69 -9.94 -11.54
CA PRO A 292 -2.46 -10.77 -10.62
C PRO A 292 -1.96 -12.22 -10.52
N TYR A 293 -1.04 -12.61 -11.41
CA TYR A 293 -0.51 -13.96 -11.49
C TYR A 293 0.88 -14.06 -10.89
N ALA A 294 1.09 -15.04 -10.03
CA ALA A 294 2.40 -15.51 -9.62
C ALA A 294 2.33 -17.01 -9.30
N ALA A 295 3.20 -17.82 -9.91
CA ALA A 295 3.42 -19.19 -9.47
C ALA A 295 4.24 -19.16 -8.16
N PRO A 296 3.95 -20.01 -7.16
CA PRO A 296 3.11 -21.21 -7.17
C PRO A 296 1.73 -21.01 -6.49
N PHE A 297 1.12 -19.83 -6.61
CA PHE A 297 -0.17 -19.60 -5.94
C PHE A 297 -1.27 -20.50 -6.51
N SER A 298 -2.25 -20.84 -5.65
CA SER A 298 -3.40 -21.64 -6.04
C SER A 298 -4.27 -20.90 -7.06
N THR A 299 -4.97 -21.66 -7.89
CA THR A 299 -5.91 -21.12 -8.88
C THR A 299 -6.92 -20.14 -8.25
N ILE A 300 -7.39 -20.41 -7.02
CA ILE A 300 -8.32 -19.52 -6.30
C ILE A 300 -7.67 -18.16 -6.03
N HIS A 301 -6.41 -18.14 -5.56
CA HIS A 301 -5.68 -16.89 -5.33
C HIS A 301 -5.54 -16.07 -6.62
N ILE A 302 -5.20 -16.73 -7.74
CA ILE A 302 -5.06 -16.09 -9.05
C ILE A 302 -6.40 -15.52 -9.50
N ILE A 303 -7.50 -16.27 -9.38
CA ILE A 303 -8.85 -15.80 -9.73
C ILE A 303 -9.25 -14.58 -8.91
N LEU A 304 -9.08 -14.61 -7.59
CA LEU A 304 -9.45 -13.49 -6.70
C LEU A 304 -8.61 -12.24 -6.98
N ASN A 305 -7.30 -12.39 -7.17
CA ASN A 305 -6.43 -11.27 -7.53
C ASN A 305 -6.74 -10.71 -8.92
N SER A 306 -7.07 -11.59 -9.89
CA SER A 306 -7.48 -11.15 -11.23
C SER A 306 -8.79 -10.37 -11.19
N LEU A 307 -9.77 -10.84 -10.41
CA LEU A 307 -11.03 -10.13 -10.19
C LEU A 307 -10.80 -8.75 -9.53
N GLN A 308 -9.98 -8.69 -8.50
CA GLN A 308 -9.63 -7.43 -7.84
C GLN A 308 -8.94 -6.46 -8.81
N THR A 309 -7.98 -6.95 -9.61
CA THR A 309 -7.29 -6.15 -10.62
C THR A 309 -8.27 -5.64 -11.69
N LEU A 310 -9.18 -6.50 -12.16
CA LEU A 310 -10.21 -6.11 -13.13
C LEU A 310 -11.14 -5.03 -12.58
N ILE A 311 -11.57 -5.12 -11.32
CA ILE A 311 -12.38 -4.12 -10.64
C ILE A 311 -11.65 -2.77 -10.59
N ILE A 312 -10.37 -2.78 -10.21
CA ILE A 312 -9.56 -1.56 -10.14
C ILE A 312 -9.40 -0.93 -11.54
N LEU A 313 -9.01 -1.71 -12.56
CA LEU A 313 -8.81 -1.21 -13.92
C LEU A 313 -10.12 -0.68 -14.52
N SER A 314 -11.24 -1.40 -14.38
CA SER A 314 -12.55 -0.94 -14.81
C SER A 314 -12.95 0.37 -14.14
N SER A 315 -12.64 0.51 -12.85
CA SER A 315 -12.94 1.72 -12.07
C SER A 315 -12.11 2.91 -12.54
N ILE A 316 -10.82 2.71 -12.82
CA ILE A 316 -9.94 3.75 -13.40
C ILE A 316 -10.48 4.15 -14.77
N THR A 317 -10.90 3.19 -15.59
CA THR A 317 -11.48 3.45 -16.91
C THR A 317 -12.77 4.27 -16.80
N ILE A 318 -13.72 3.87 -15.97
CA ILE A 318 -14.96 4.64 -15.72
C ILE A 318 -14.62 6.07 -15.29
N TRP A 319 -13.72 6.21 -14.31
CA TRP A 319 -13.31 7.55 -13.85
C TRP A 319 -12.64 8.36 -14.96
N SER A 320 -11.81 7.77 -15.82
CA SER A 320 -11.12 8.48 -16.89
C SER A 320 -12.07 9.07 -17.95
N PHE A 321 -13.20 8.38 -18.21
CA PHE A 321 -14.21 8.85 -19.16
C PHE A 321 -15.22 9.81 -18.55
N LEU A 322 -15.57 9.64 -17.26
CA LEU A 322 -16.67 10.34 -16.62
C LEU A 322 -16.23 11.35 -15.55
N GLY A 323 -14.97 11.32 -15.14
CA GLY A 323 -14.39 12.24 -14.16
C GLY A 323 -14.23 13.67 -14.68
N GLY A 324 -13.65 14.53 -13.85
CA GLY A 324 -13.35 15.94 -14.18
C GLY A 324 -14.43 16.93 -13.77
N SER A 325 -15.61 16.47 -13.37
CA SER A 325 -16.70 17.32 -12.87
C SER A 325 -16.73 17.47 -11.34
N ARG A 326 -15.95 16.67 -10.61
CA ARG A 326 -16.01 16.56 -9.14
C ARG A 326 -14.65 16.70 -8.49
N LYS A 327 -14.34 17.92 -8.14
CA LYS A 327 -13.05 18.35 -7.59
C LYS A 327 -12.50 17.45 -6.46
N LEU A 328 -13.35 17.05 -5.50
CA LEU A 328 -12.91 16.22 -4.36
C LEU A 328 -12.58 14.79 -4.78
N LEU A 329 -13.44 14.16 -5.58
CA LEU A 329 -13.25 12.80 -6.07
C LEU A 329 -12.02 12.71 -6.96
N ASP A 330 -11.86 13.66 -7.87
CA ASP A 330 -10.75 13.70 -8.83
C ASP A 330 -9.40 13.94 -8.13
N LYS A 331 -9.34 14.80 -7.11
CA LYS A 331 -8.15 14.98 -6.26
C LYS A 331 -7.78 13.70 -5.54
N THR A 332 -8.78 13.00 -5.01
CA THR A 332 -8.56 11.75 -4.28
C THR A 332 -8.01 10.66 -5.21
N VAL A 333 -8.57 10.53 -6.41
CA VAL A 333 -8.06 9.56 -7.41
C VAL A 333 -6.65 9.92 -7.85
N LEU A 334 -6.33 11.20 -8.09
CA LEU A 334 -4.95 11.64 -8.37
C LEU A 334 -3.99 11.20 -7.27
N PHE A 335 -4.34 11.45 -6.02
CA PHE A 335 -3.52 11.04 -4.87
C PHE A 335 -3.28 9.53 -4.86
N ILE A 336 -4.33 8.71 -5.02
CA ILE A 336 -4.23 7.25 -5.02
C ILE A 336 -3.35 6.74 -6.17
N LEU A 337 -3.49 7.30 -7.36
CA LEU A 337 -2.69 6.91 -8.53
C LEU A 337 -1.21 7.29 -8.36
N LEU A 338 -0.92 8.49 -7.84
CA LEU A 338 0.46 8.90 -7.52
C LEU A 338 1.08 8.00 -6.46
N LEU A 339 0.32 7.66 -5.41
CA LEU A 339 0.75 6.75 -4.36
C LEU A 339 1.10 5.38 -4.94
N SER A 340 0.20 4.81 -5.73
CA SER A 340 0.38 3.47 -6.31
C SER A 340 1.54 3.42 -7.30
N PHE A 341 1.66 4.44 -8.16
CA PHE A 341 2.78 4.54 -9.08
C PHE A 341 4.12 4.68 -8.35
N SER A 342 4.19 5.54 -7.33
CA SER A 342 5.44 5.75 -6.58
C SER A 342 5.92 4.48 -5.90
N VAL A 343 5.00 3.69 -5.33
CA VAL A 343 5.32 2.40 -4.71
C VAL A 343 5.78 1.39 -5.76
N ALA A 344 5.09 1.28 -6.89
CA ALA A 344 5.49 0.40 -7.99
C ALA A 344 6.86 0.77 -8.56
N ALA A 345 7.11 2.06 -8.78
CA ALA A 345 8.38 2.58 -9.29
C ALA A 345 9.55 2.27 -8.35
N PHE A 346 9.34 2.42 -7.04
CA PHE A 346 10.36 2.10 -6.04
C PHE A 346 10.68 0.59 -6.02
N HIS A 347 9.66 -0.27 -6.08
CA HIS A 347 9.89 -1.72 -6.11
C HIS A 347 10.44 -2.19 -7.45
N ALA A 348 10.11 -1.54 -8.56
CA ALA A 348 10.78 -1.80 -9.82
C ALA A 348 12.29 -1.46 -9.78
N PHE A 349 12.67 -0.43 -8.99
CA PHE A 349 14.07 -0.09 -8.74
C PHE A 349 14.76 -1.12 -7.82
N THR A 350 14.10 -1.58 -6.77
CA THR A 350 14.68 -2.48 -5.78
C THR A 350 14.47 -3.96 -6.18
N ILE A 351 13.32 -4.52 -5.84
CA ILE A 351 12.96 -5.89 -6.14
C ILE A 351 11.43 -6.04 -6.16
N ILE A 352 10.90 -6.86 -7.06
CA ILE A 352 9.50 -7.27 -7.07
C ILE A 352 9.39 -8.62 -6.38
N ASP A 353 8.66 -8.68 -5.28
CA ASP A 353 8.38 -9.94 -4.59
C ASP A 353 7.20 -10.67 -5.25
N TYR A 354 7.30 -11.98 -5.37
CA TYR A 354 6.31 -12.81 -6.06
C TYR A 354 4.99 -12.98 -5.31
N ASP A 355 5.00 -12.71 -4.01
CA ASP A 355 3.87 -12.97 -3.12
C ASP A 355 2.93 -11.76 -2.94
N TRP A 356 3.10 -10.71 -3.75
CA TRP A 356 2.37 -9.44 -3.71
C TRP A 356 2.48 -8.66 -2.41
N ARG A 357 3.36 -9.05 -1.51
CA ARG A 357 3.59 -8.43 -0.21
C ARG A 357 3.81 -6.92 -0.30
N TYR A 358 4.55 -6.48 -1.30
CA TYR A 358 4.86 -5.06 -1.48
C TYR A 358 3.69 -4.23 -2.03
N ARG A 359 2.68 -4.88 -2.61
CA ARG A 359 1.45 -4.26 -3.07
C ARG A 359 0.42 -4.09 -1.95
N PHE A 360 0.47 -4.92 -0.92
CA PHE A 360 -0.49 -4.93 0.17
C PHE A 360 -0.77 -3.56 0.78
N PRO A 361 0.22 -2.68 1.07
CA PRO A 361 -0.03 -1.37 1.67
C PRO A 361 -0.91 -0.43 0.85
N ILE A 362 -0.93 -0.59 -0.48
CA ILE A 362 -1.72 0.28 -1.37
C ILE A 362 -3.06 -0.33 -1.80
N ILE A 363 -3.38 -1.54 -1.40
CA ILE A 363 -4.64 -2.20 -1.80
C ILE A 363 -5.86 -1.45 -1.30
N LEU A 364 -5.88 -1.00 -0.04
CA LEU A 364 -7.00 -0.22 0.49
C LEU A 364 -7.17 1.11 -0.28
N PRO A 365 -6.15 1.95 -0.47
CA PRO A 365 -6.26 3.13 -1.33
C PRO A 365 -6.75 2.80 -2.75
N LEU A 366 -6.20 1.79 -3.42
CA LEU A 366 -6.62 1.40 -4.78
C LEU A 366 -8.10 1.00 -4.83
N MET A 367 -8.58 0.24 -3.87
CA MET A 367 -9.98 -0.17 -3.79
C MET A 367 -10.96 0.99 -3.53
N MET A 368 -10.49 2.15 -3.05
CA MET A 368 -11.33 3.37 -2.96
C MET A 368 -11.78 3.89 -4.32
N ILE A 369 -11.01 3.64 -5.40
CA ILE A 369 -11.35 4.11 -6.75
C ILE A 369 -12.67 3.49 -7.21
N PHE A 370 -12.98 2.24 -6.81
CA PHE A 370 -14.20 1.55 -7.19
C PHE A 370 -15.49 2.29 -6.75
N PRO A 371 -15.76 2.54 -5.46
CA PRO A 371 -16.96 3.25 -5.05
C PRO A 371 -16.95 4.72 -5.50
N ILE A 372 -15.79 5.35 -5.68
CA ILE A 372 -15.66 6.69 -6.26
C ILE A 372 -16.19 6.68 -7.71
N SER A 373 -15.76 5.73 -8.53
CA SER A 373 -16.16 5.64 -9.94
C SER A 373 -17.65 5.34 -10.09
N LEU A 374 -18.20 4.46 -9.23
CA LEU A 374 -19.64 4.21 -9.19
C LEU A 374 -20.45 5.43 -8.74
N GLU A 375 -19.94 6.23 -7.81
CA GLU A 375 -20.56 7.49 -7.38
C GLU A 375 -20.62 8.48 -8.54
N ILE A 376 -19.55 8.61 -9.34
CA ILE A 376 -19.51 9.46 -10.53
C ILE A 376 -20.51 8.97 -11.58
N LEU A 377 -20.48 7.68 -11.93
CA LEU A 377 -21.36 7.06 -12.90
C LEU A 377 -22.84 7.25 -12.55
N SER A 378 -23.21 6.94 -11.30
CA SER A 378 -24.61 7.02 -10.86
C SER A 378 -25.17 8.42 -10.91
N LYS A 379 -24.34 9.45 -10.65
CA LYS A 379 -24.78 10.85 -10.70
C LYS A 379 -24.87 11.38 -12.11
N LYS A 380 -24.11 10.81 -13.06
CA LYS A 380 -24.26 11.13 -14.48
C LYS A 380 -25.59 10.60 -15.01
N ILE A 381 -25.93 9.34 -14.72
CA ILE A 381 -27.20 8.71 -15.13
C ILE A 381 -28.42 9.48 -14.58
N ILE A 382 -28.35 10.04 -13.37
CA ILE A 382 -29.48 10.79 -12.78
C ILE A 382 -29.60 12.19 -13.37
N SER A 383 -28.53 12.75 -13.94
CA SER A 383 -28.51 14.10 -14.53
C SER A 383 -28.91 14.13 -16.01
N GLU A 384 -28.90 13.01 -16.68
CA GLU A 384 -29.44 12.78 -18.05
C GLU A 384 -30.92 12.35 -17.97
#